data_fa384f65679c73bcf53bbea15165976c
#
_entry.id   fa384f65679c73bcf53bbea15165976c
#
_cell.length_a   1.000
_cell.length_b   1.000
_cell.length_c   1.000
_cell.angle_alpha   90.00
_cell.angle_beta   90.00
_cell.angle_gamma   90.00
#
_symmetry.space_group_name_H-M   'P 1'
#
loop_
_entity.id
_entity.type
_entity.pdbx_description
1 polymer ?
#
loop_
_entity_poly.entity_id
_entity_poly.type
_entity_poly.pdbx_seq_one_letter_code
_entity_poly.pdbx_strand_id
1 'polypeptide(L)'
;MTVMNNARFRAIVFFLILSFAALLSLGNADAAKKEQTSPEVYQAQAQSTQVGKTFNVTVIIDRYSKPEERQGLVDAFEQAGSEGLVDALGKMDSKGRVVITSAYVSSSYDISFISKIPTSEGFKINLLTKLGPRESWLSGRSLGYSVSALDLNINHDKTKSAGILRPACQFKIDKESNQLKIEDNKTPWTLQNIVQKSKN
;
A
#
# COMPACT_ATOMS: atom_id res chain seq x y z
N MET A 1 -42.07 -29.25 -54.18
CA MET A 1 -41.00 -29.37 -53.16
C MET A 1 -40.06 -28.21 -53.36
N THR A 2 -40.26 -27.09 -52.59
CA THR A 2 -39.61 -25.82 -52.83
C THR A 2 -38.38 -25.71 -51.92
N VAL A 3 -37.21 -25.68 -52.54
CA VAL A 3 -35.92 -25.53 -51.83
C VAL A 3 -35.81 -24.11 -51.33
N MET A 4 -35.96 -23.90 -50.06
CA MET A 4 -35.75 -22.62 -49.39
C MET A 4 -34.27 -22.25 -49.43
N ASN A 5 -33.98 -21.08 -49.97
CA ASN A 5 -32.65 -20.55 -50.25
C ASN A 5 -31.90 -20.23 -48.96
N ASN A 6 -30.88 -21.02 -48.64
CA ASN A 6 -30.06 -20.95 -47.43
C ASN A 6 -29.37 -19.58 -47.18
N ALA A 7 -29.32 -18.72 -48.20
CA ALA A 7 -28.72 -17.40 -48.11
C ALA A 7 -29.54 -16.39 -47.26
N ARG A 8 -30.88 -16.52 -47.32
CA ARG A 8 -31.77 -15.60 -46.56
C ARG A 8 -31.83 -15.95 -45.06
N PHE A 9 -31.68 -17.23 -44.77
CA PHE A 9 -31.68 -17.68 -43.36
C PHE A 9 -30.39 -17.26 -42.64
N ARG A 10 -29.24 -17.25 -43.29
CA ARG A 10 -27.97 -16.79 -42.73
C ARG A 10 -27.95 -15.28 -42.48
N ALA A 11 -28.60 -14.48 -43.31
CA ALA A 11 -28.69 -13.03 -43.12
C ALA A 11 -29.54 -12.63 -41.91
N ILE A 12 -30.64 -13.37 -41.63
CA ILE A 12 -31.52 -13.11 -40.50
C ILE A 12 -30.83 -13.46 -39.17
N VAL A 13 -30.09 -14.58 -39.12
CA VAL A 13 -29.33 -14.98 -37.92
C VAL A 13 -28.20 -14.02 -37.63
N PHE A 14 -27.53 -13.46 -38.65
CA PHE A 14 -26.47 -12.46 -38.44
C PHE A 14 -27.00 -11.12 -37.91
N PHE A 15 -28.18 -10.71 -38.33
CA PHE A 15 -28.79 -9.46 -37.82
C PHE A 15 -29.32 -9.59 -36.39
N LEU A 16 -29.76 -10.76 -35.96
CA LEU A 16 -30.21 -11.02 -34.61
C LEU A 16 -29.03 -11.10 -33.61
N ILE A 17 -27.85 -11.55 -34.03
CA ILE A 17 -26.65 -11.60 -33.19
C ILE A 17 -26.05 -10.20 -33.03
N LEU A 18 -26.09 -9.34 -34.06
CA LEU A 18 -25.57 -7.98 -33.94
C LEU A 18 -26.42 -7.08 -33.03
N SER A 19 -27.76 -7.30 -33.02
CA SER A 19 -28.63 -6.50 -32.12
C SER A 19 -28.55 -6.90 -30.65
N PHE A 20 -28.10 -8.12 -30.34
CA PHE A 20 -27.92 -8.55 -28.94
C PHE A 20 -26.59 -8.09 -28.33
N ALA A 21 -25.56 -7.88 -29.17
CA ALA A 21 -24.27 -7.34 -28.73
C ALA A 21 -24.33 -5.84 -28.37
N ALA A 22 -25.26 -5.09 -28.93
CA ALA A 22 -25.43 -3.66 -28.66
C ALA A 22 -26.16 -3.37 -27.33
N LEU A 23 -26.90 -4.34 -26.80
CA LEU A 23 -27.62 -4.19 -25.52
C LEU A 23 -26.78 -4.53 -24.28
N LEU A 24 -25.64 -5.20 -24.45
CA LEU A 24 -24.71 -5.55 -23.35
C LEU A 24 -23.68 -4.43 -23.04
N SER A 25 -23.57 -3.41 -23.87
CA SER A 25 -22.63 -2.32 -23.68
C SER A 25 -23.18 -1.10 -22.92
N LEU A 26 -24.46 -1.08 -22.59
CA LEU A 26 -25.13 0.01 -21.88
C LEU A 26 -25.22 -0.19 -20.34
N GLY A 27 -24.70 -1.31 -19.83
CA GLY A 27 -24.83 -1.68 -18.42
C GLY A 27 -23.63 -1.37 -17.51
N ASN A 28 -22.49 -0.93 -18.04
CA ASN A 28 -21.26 -0.80 -17.24
C ASN A 28 -20.68 0.61 -17.11
N ALA A 29 -21.44 1.66 -17.44
CA ALA A 29 -20.97 3.04 -17.31
C ALA A 29 -21.15 3.65 -15.90
N ASP A 30 -21.77 2.94 -14.95
CA ASP A 30 -22.13 3.50 -13.63
C ASP A 30 -21.42 2.85 -12.43
N ALA A 31 -20.44 1.97 -12.66
CA ALA A 31 -19.73 1.29 -11.55
C ALA A 31 -18.43 1.99 -11.12
N ALA A 32 -18.13 3.18 -11.61
CA ALA A 32 -17.04 4.02 -11.10
C ALA A 32 -17.55 5.02 -10.05
N LYS A 33 -18.52 4.61 -9.21
CA LYS A 33 -18.81 5.36 -8.00
C LYS A 33 -17.60 5.19 -7.10
N LYS A 34 -16.78 6.22 -7.03
CA LYS A 34 -15.66 6.38 -6.12
C LYS A 34 -16.18 6.02 -4.72
N GLU A 35 -15.92 4.80 -4.29
CA GLU A 35 -16.22 4.35 -2.94
C GLU A 35 -15.30 5.17 -2.03
N GLN A 36 -15.83 6.29 -1.56
CA GLN A 36 -15.17 7.14 -0.58
C GLN A 36 -15.28 6.42 0.75
N THR A 37 -14.53 5.35 0.90
CA THR A 37 -14.37 4.65 2.16
C THR A 37 -13.72 5.62 3.15
N SER A 38 -14.36 5.80 4.30
CA SER A 38 -13.78 6.60 5.38
C SER A 38 -12.40 6.04 5.73
N PRO A 39 -11.43 6.89 6.09
CA PRO A 39 -10.08 6.44 6.42
C PRO A 39 -10.06 5.35 7.49
N GLU A 40 -9.18 4.35 7.32
CA GLU A 40 -8.87 3.42 8.39
C GLU A 40 -7.83 4.06 9.32
N VAL A 41 -8.06 4.01 10.64
CA VAL A 41 -7.16 4.65 11.62
C VAL A 41 -6.67 3.60 12.60
N TYR A 42 -5.35 3.48 12.74
CA TYR A 42 -4.68 2.62 13.72
C TYR A 42 -3.88 3.48 14.68
N GLN A 43 -3.99 3.21 15.97
CA GLN A 43 -3.16 3.82 17.01
C GLN A 43 -2.31 2.75 17.67
N ALA A 44 -1.04 3.10 17.95
CA ALA A 44 -0.07 2.22 18.58
C ALA A 44 0.88 3.02 19.47
N GLN A 45 1.58 2.32 20.34
CA GLN A 45 2.72 2.84 21.08
C GLN A 45 4.00 2.27 20.49
N ALA A 46 4.92 3.13 20.09
CA ALA A 46 6.24 2.78 19.61
C ALA A 46 7.26 2.86 20.73
N GLN A 47 8.06 1.82 20.89
CA GLN A 47 9.16 1.77 21.85
C GLN A 47 10.47 1.61 21.06
N SER A 48 11.39 2.54 21.25
CA SER A 48 12.76 2.45 20.74
C SER A 48 13.64 1.74 21.77
N THR A 49 14.25 0.63 21.35
CA THR A 49 15.17 -0.13 22.21
C THR A 49 16.47 0.63 22.54
N GLN A 50 16.88 1.58 21.68
CA GLN A 50 18.13 2.33 21.89
C GLN A 50 17.97 3.56 22.78
N VAL A 51 16.80 4.17 22.81
CA VAL A 51 16.61 5.47 23.47
C VAL A 51 15.71 5.36 24.69
N GLY A 52 15.09 4.20 24.95
CA GLY A 52 14.17 3.98 26.06
C GLY A 52 12.94 4.90 26.05
N LYS A 53 12.64 5.54 24.93
CA LYS A 53 11.55 6.50 24.77
C LYS A 53 10.34 5.83 24.14
N THR A 54 9.16 6.19 24.63
CA THR A 54 7.88 5.77 24.07
C THR A 54 7.25 6.93 23.30
N PHE A 55 6.68 6.62 22.13
CA PHE A 55 5.97 7.56 21.27
C PHE A 55 4.60 7.01 20.92
N ASN A 56 3.62 7.89 20.73
CA ASN A 56 2.35 7.49 20.13
C ASN A 56 2.47 7.58 18.62
N VAL A 57 2.01 6.53 17.94
CA VAL A 57 1.98 6.45 16.48
C VAL A 57 0.53 6.31 16.05
N THR A 58 0.07 7.21 15.18
CA THR A 58 -1.23 7.11 14.54
C THR A 58 -1.02 6.93 13.05
N VAL A 59 -1.57 5.87 12.49
CA VAL A 59 -1.57 5.57 11.06
C VAL A 59 -2.96 5.84 10.52
N ILE A 60 -3.05 6.70 9.51
CA ILE A 60 -4.30 7.05 8.82
C ILE A 60 -4.16 6.57 7.39
N ILE A 61 -5.04 5.68 6.96
CA ILE A 61 -5.04 5.07 5.62
C ILE A 61 -6.26 5.57 4.89
N ASP A 62 -6.05 6.36 3.84
CA ASP A 62 -7.11 6.89 2.99
C ASP A 62 -7.45 5.90 1.87
N ARG A 63 -6.44 5.21 1.34
CA ARG A 63 -6.57 4.20 0.28
C ARG A 63 -5.37 3.26 0.24
N TYR A 64 -5.56 2.08 -0.32
CA TYR A 64 -4.49 1.13 -0.59
C TYR A 64 -3.89 1.34 -1.98
N SER A 65 -2.63 0.93 -2.13
CA SER A 65 -1.93 0.93 -3.41
C SER A 65 -2.42 -0.20 -4.30
N LYS A 66 -2.40 0.07 -5.60
CA LYS A 66 -2.74 -0.91 -6.64
C LYS A 66 -1.57 -1.86 -6.91
N PRO A 67 -1.82 -3.05 -7.48
CA PRO A 67 -0.74 -3.97 -7.87
C PRO A 67 0.28 -3.35 -8.84
N GLU A 68 -0.17 -2.50 -9.78
CA GLU A 68 0.67 -1.83 -10.76
C GLU A 68 1.64 -0.85 -10.09
N GLU A 69 1.20 -0.18 -9.01
CA GLU A 69 2.07 0.73 -8.24
C GLU A 69 3.18 -0.05 -7.53
N ARG A 70 2.88 -1.26 -7.05
CA ARG A 70 3.89 -2.16 -6.48
C ARG A 70 4.93 -2.56 -7.52
N GLN A 71 4.49 -2.99 -8.71
CA GLN A 71 5.39 -3.36 -9.79
C GLN A 71 6.27 -2.18 -10.20
N GLY A 72 5.70 -0.98 -10.32
CA GLY A 72 6.46 0.22 -10.62
C GLY A 72 7.58 0.54 -9.61
N LEU A 73 7.39 0.21 -8.32
CA LEU A 73 8.46 0.35 -7.32
C LEU A 73 9.57 -0.70 -7.49
N VAL A 74 9.21 -1.93 -7.86
CA VAL A 74 10.18 -2.99 -8.18
C VAL A 74 11.00 -2.58 -9.39
N ASP A 75 10.34 -2.20 -10.48
CA ASP A 75 10.99 -1.78 -11.73
C ASP A 75 11.94 -0.59 -11.53
N ALA A 76 11.50 0.40 -10.74
CA ALA A 76 12.33 1.57 -10.40
C ALA A 76 13.56 1.18 -9.59
N PHE A 77 13.42 0.24 -8.66
CA PHE A 77 14.54 -0.28 -7.89
C PHE A 77 15.50 -1.10 -8.76
N GLU A 78 14.99 -1.91 -9.70
CA GLU A 78 15.83 -2.67 -10.64
C GLU A 78 16.66 -1.74 -11.55
N GLN A 79 16.07 -0.63 -11.97
CA GLN A 79 16.73 0.32 -12.86
C GLN A 79 17.81 1.17 -12.18
N ALA A 80 17.53 1.65 -10.96
CA ALA A 80 18.39 2.65 -10.30
C ALA A 80 18.57 2.40 -8.79
N GLY A 81 18.32 1.19 -8.31
CA GLY A 81 18.50 0.84 -6.90
C GLY A 81 17.67 1.70 -5.94
N SER A 82 18.26 2.04 -4.81
CA SER A 82 17.59 2.83 -3.78
C SER A 82 17.20 4.24 -4.25
N GLU A 83 17.95 4.85 -5.15
CA GLU A 83 17.61 6.16 -5.72
C GLU A 83 16.34 6.09 -6.57
N GLY A 84 16.24 5.09 -7.44
CA GLY A 84 15.04 4.83 -8.24
C GLY A 84 13.80 4.61 -7.36
N LEU A 85 13.94 3.84 -6.27
CA LEU A 85 12.85 3.62 -5.33
C LEU A 85 12.39 4.92 -4.66
N VAL A 86 13.32 5.76 -4.21
CA VAL A 86 13.04 7.06 -3.58
C VAL A 86 12.33 8.00 -4.55
N ASP A 87 12.80 8.05 -5.79
CA ASP A 87 12.21 8.89 -6.84
C ASP A 87 10.81 8.41 -7.21
N ALA A 88 10.61 7.10 -7.33
CA ALA A 88 9.30 6.53 -7.59
C ALA A 88 8.31 6.83 -6.46
N LEU A 89 8.70 6.60 -5.19
CA LEU A 89 7.88 6.96 -4.04
C LEU A 89 7.57 8.46 -3.99
N GLY A 90 8.53 9.32 -4.36
CA GLY A 90 8.34 10.77 -4.38
C GLY A 90 7.37 11.27 -5.45
N LYS A 91 7.11 10.49 -6.50
CA LYS A 91 6.15 10.79 -7.58
C LYS A 91 4.76 10.23 -7.32
N MET A 92 4.60 9.34 -6.35
CA MET A 92 3.31 8.76 -6.00
C MET A 92 2.48 9.74 -5.16
N ASP A 93 1.17 9.76 -5.41
CA ASP A 93 0.22 10.45 -4.55
C ASP A 93 0.20 9.85 -3.15
N SER A 94 -0.03 10.68 -2.14
CA SER A 94 -0.25 10.21 -0.78
C SER A 94 -1.44 9.24 -0.70
N LYS A 95 -1.23 8.16 0.03
CA LYS A 95 -2.25 7.13 0.33
C LYS A 95 -2.77 7.25 1.77
N GLY A 96 -2.15 8.10 2.54
CA GLY A 96 -2.41 8.26 3.96
C GLY A 96 -1.25 8.95 4.65
N ARG A 97 -1.21 8.88 5.98
CA ARG A 97 -0.14 9.51 6.77
C ARG A 97 0.14 8.77 8.06
N VAL A 98 1.38 8.90 8.53
CA VAL A 98 1.79 8.50 9.89
C VAL A 98 2.01 9.75 10.71
N VAL A 99 1.42 9.81 11.89
CA VAL A 99 1.64 10.86 12.88
C VAL A 99 2.38 10.26 14.06
N ILE A 100 3.54 10.80 14.40
CA ILE A 100 4.36 10.39 15.54
C ILE A 100 4.32 11.53 16.56
N THR A 101 3.80 11.22 17.74
CA THR A 101 3.62 12.20 18.81
C THR A 101 4.41 11.80 20.04
N SER A 102 5.25 12.69 20.51
CA SER A 102 5.91 12.63 21.84
C SER A 102 5.30 13.67 22.77
N ALA A 103 5.81 13.76 23.99
CA ALA A 103 5.38 14.77 24.96
C ALA A 103 5.58 16.22 24.45
N TYR A 104 6.51 16.44 23.52
CA TYR A 104 6.94 17.79 23.10
C TYR A 104 6.77 18.07 21.62
N VAL A 105 6.67 17.05 20.78
CA VAL A 105 6.68 17.18 19.32
C VAL A 105 5.69 16.24 18.69
N SER A 106 4.95 16.74 17.73
CA SER A 106 4.15 15.93 16.80
C SER A 106 4.67 16.15 15.38
N SER A 107 4.94 15.06 14.68
CA SER A 107 5.40 15.08 13.28
C SER A 107 4.47 14.22 12.44
N SER A 108 4.16 14.68 11.23
CA SER A 108 3.30 13.95 10.28
C SER A 108 4.07 13.69 8.99
N TYR A 109 3.94 12.48 8.46
CA TYR A 109 4.63 12.00 7.26
C TYR A 109 3.61 11.36 6.32
N ASP A 110 3.61 11.81 5.07
CA ASP A 110 2.77 11.24 4.03
C ASP A 110 3.29 9.85 3.63
N ILE A 111 2.37 8.93 3.41
CA ILE A 111 2.67 7.57 2.99
C ILE A 111 2.39 7.44 1.49
N SER A 112 3.41 7.09 0.72
CA SER A 112 3.32 6.95 -0.73
C SER A 112 2.78 5.57 -1.17
N PHE A 113 3.09 4.51 -0.40
CA PHE A 113 2.69 3.15 -0.73
C PHE A 113 2.13 2.42 0.47
N ILE A 114 0.95 1.79 0.31
CA ILE A 114 0.29 0.99 1.36
C ILE A 114 -0.27 -0.28 0.73
N SER A 115 0.11 -1.44 1.27
CA SER A 115 -0.48 -2.72 0.89
C SER A 115 -1.12 -3.43 2.07
N LYS A 116 -2.21 -4.17 1.82
CA LYS A 116 -2.90 -5.01 2.80
C LYS A 116 -2.91 -6.45 2.30
N ILE A 117 -2.38 -7.35 3.09
CA ILE A 117 -2.21 -8.77 2.75
C ILE A 117 -2.98 -9.59 3.77
N PRO A 118 -3.98 -10.38 3.35
CA PRO A 118 -4.68 -11.30 4.25
C PRO A 118 -3.72 -12.37 4.80
N THR A 119 -3.95 -12.76 6.05
CA THR A 119 -3.25 -13.87 6.71
C THR A 119 -4.29 -14.79 7.39
N SER A 120 -3.89 -15.97 7.82
CA SER A 120 -4.78 -16.88 8.55
C SER A 120 -5.31 -16.30 9.87
N GLU A 121 -4.59 -15.36 10.48
CA GLU A 121 -4.92 -14.80 11.79
C GLU A 121 -5.45 -13.36 11.72
N GLY A 122 -5.57 -12.79 10.50
CA GLY A 122 -6.00 -11.42 10.30
C GLY A 122 -5.44 -10.82 9.02
N PHE A 123 -4.63 -9.76 9.10
CA PHE A 123 -3.99 -9.17 7.95
C PHE A 123 -2.71 -8.42 8.32
N LYS A 124 -1.84 -8.31 7.32
CA LYS A 124 -0.61 -7.51 7.41
C LYS A 124 -0.77 -6.25 6.55
N ILE A 125 -0.40 -5.09 7.11
CA ILE A 125 -0.32 -3.84 6.38
C ILE A 125 1.16 -3.45 6.29
N ASN A 126 1.65 -3.24 5.06
CA ASN A 126 2.99 -2.73 4.83
C ASN A 126 2.88 -1.32 4.24
N LEU A 127 3.65 -0.40 4.78
CA LEU A 127 3.67 0.99 4.38
C LEU A 127 5.10 1.41 4.06
N LEU A 128 5.25 2.19 2.98
CA LEU A 128 6.52 2.78 2.61
C LEU A 128 6.35 4.29 2.43
N THR A 129 7.34 5.04 2.90
CA THR A 129 7.41 6.48 2.70
C THR A 129 8.86 6.92 2.49
N LYS A 130 9.04 7.94 1.66
CA LYS A 130 10.32 8.61 1.53
C LYS A 130 10.69 9.28 2.86
N LEU A 131 11.93 9.12 3.30
CA LEU A 131 12.45 9.84 4.45
C LEU A 131 12.48 11.35 4.18
N GLY A 132 11.97 12.12 5.14
CA GLY A 132 12.17 13.56 5.14
C GLY A 132 13.64 13.93 5.40
N PRO A 133 14.08 15.16 5.03
CA PRO A 133 15.46 15.61 5.23
C PRO A 133 15.93 15.52 6.70
N ARG A 134 15.02 15.75 7.64
CA ARG A 134 15.33 15.74 9.08
C ARG A 134 15.58 14.32 9.60
N GLU A 135 14.81 13.36 9.14
CA GLU A 135 14.91 11.95 9.53
C GLU A 135 16.14 11.29 8.93
N SER A 136 16.47 11.61 7.69
CA SER A 136 17.71 11.15 7.07
C SER A 136 18.96 11.64 7.81
N TRP A 137 18.87 12.81 8.46
CA TRP A 137 19.94 13.34 9.28
C TRP A 137 20.09 12.58 10.61
N LEU A 138 18.98 12.22 11.26
CA LEU A 138 18.95 11.43 12.50
C LEU A 138 19.39 9.99 12.30
N SER A 139 19.16 9.41 11.10
CA SER A 139 19.55 8.04 10.75
C SER A 139 21.02 7.91 10.31
N GLY A 140 21.81 9.01 10.37
CA GLY A 140 23.23 9.02 10.01
C GLY A 140 23.46 8.70 8.54
N ARG A 141 23.22 9.68 7.69
CA ARG A 141 23.55 9.85 6.25
C ARG A 141 24.30 8.68 5.59
N SER A 142 23.75 7.50 5.59
CA SER A 142 24.24 6.40 4.79
C SER A 142 23.46 6.40 3.47
N LEU A 143 24.14 6.61 2.36
CA LEU A 143 23.59 6.41 1.02
C LEU A 143 22.88 5.05 0.98
N GLY A 144 21.60 5.04 0.60
CA GLY A 144 20.79 3.82 0.57
C GLY A 144 19.73 3.67 1.67
N TYR A 145 19.80 4.46 2.76
CA TYR A 145 18.79 4.48 3.82
C TYR A 145 17.86 5.68 3.68
N SER A 146 17.11 5.74 2.61
CA SER A 146 16.28 6.92 2.28
C SER A 146 14.77 6.64 2.31
N VAL A 147 14.38 5.44 2.72
CA VAL A 147 12.98 4.98 2.82
C VAL A 147 12.69 4.52 4.22
N SER A 148 11.57 4.96 4.78
CA SER A 148 10.99 4.40 6.01
C SER A 148 9.98 3.33 5.66
N ALA A 149 9.92 2.28 6.47
CA ALA A 149 8.93 1.23 6.37
C ALA A 149 8.20 1.03 7.69
N LEU A 150 6.90 0.76 7.61
CA LEU A 150 6.09 0.41 8.77
C LEU A 150 5.27 -0.84 8.43
N ASP A 151 5.41 -1.87 9.26
CA ASP A 151 4.64 -3.10 9.17
C ASP A 151 3.69 -3.19 10.35
N LEU A 152 2.40 -3.42 10.10
CA LEU A 152 1.40 -3.73 11.11
C LEU A 152 0.88 -5.15 10.85
N ASN A 153 0.97 -6.01 11.84
CA ASN A 153 0.31 -7.31 11.87
C ASN A 153 -0.94 -7.16 12.74
N ILE A 154 -2.10 -7.11 12.12
CA ILE A 154 -3.39 -6.96 12.79
C ILE A 154 -3.99 -8.35 12.94
N ASN A 155 -4.12 -8.82 14.17
CA ASN A 155 -4.69 -10.12 14.49
C ASN A 155 -6.17 -9.99 14.84
N HIS A 156 -6.97 -11.01 14.57
CA HIS A 156 -8.36 -11.10 15.03
C HIS A 156 -8.45 -11.01 16.55
N ASP A 157 -7.50 -11.64 17.25
CA ASP A 157 -7.24 -11.36 18.65
C ASP A 157 -6.41 -10.09 18.76
N LYS A 158 -7.08 -8.97 19.07
CA LYS A 158 -6.48 -7.63 19.10
C LYS A 158 -5.25 -7.57 20.03
N THR A 159 -5.17 -8.41 21.05
CA THR A 159 -4.04 -8.44 21.99
C THR A 159 -2.75 -8.95 21.37
N LYS A 160 -2.85 -9.69 20.25
CA LYS A 160 -1.71 -10.23 19.50
C LYS A 160 -1.27 -9.34 18.35
N SER A 161 -1.93 -8.21 18.16
CA SER A 161 -1.52 -7.25 17.13
C SER A 161 -0.19 -6.60 17.49
N ALA A 162 0.74 -6.59 16.56
CA ALA A 162 2.09 -6.06 16.73
C ALA A 162 2.55 -5.36 15.46
N GLY A 163 3.60 -4.55 15.56
CA GLY A 163 4.16 -3.89 14.38
C GLY A 163 5.61 -3.49 14.58
N ILE A 164 6.22 -3.06 13.50
CA ILE A 164 7.60 -2.54 13.49
C ILE A 164 7.66 -1.31 12.60
N LEU A 165 8.10 -0.20 13.16
CA LEU A 165 8.46 1.00 12.43
C LEU A 165 9.99 1.02 12.24
N ARG A 166 10.41 1.12 10.99
CA ARG A 166 11.81 1.20 10.60
C ARG A 166 12.06 2.57 9.97
N PRO A 167 12.69 3.50 10.71
CA PRO A 167 12.90 4.86 10.23
C PRO A 167 13.78 4.95 8.98
N ALA A 168 14.66 3.99 8.78
CA ALA A 168 15.57 3.95 7.65
C ALA A 168 15.86 2.51 7.24
N CYS A 169 15.60 2.19 5.97
CA CYS A 169 15.74 0.84 5.42
C CYS A 169 16.60 0.82 4.16
N GLN A 170 17.34 -0.26 3.99
CA GLN A 170 17.85 -0.73 2.70
C GLN A 170 16.96 -1.84 2.17
N PHE A 171 16.82 -1.87 0.85
CA PHE A 171 15.98 -2.85 0.15
C PHE A 171 16.82 -3.71 -0.77
N LYS A 172 16.30 -4.90 -1.05
CA LYS A 172 16.74 -5.77 -2.14
C LYS A 172 15.52 -6.38 -2.82
N ILE A 173 15.73 -6.88 -4.03
CA ILE A 173 14.73 -7.70 -4.70
C ILE A 173 14.94 -9.15 -4.29
N ASP A 174 13.88 -9.75 -3.81
CA ASP A 174 13.80 -11.18 -3.63
C ASP A 174 13.56 -11.84 -4.98
N LYS A 175 14.54 -12.57 -5.47
CA LYS A 175 14.52 -13.18 -6.80
C LYS A 175 13.45 -14.26 -6.98
N GLU A 176 13.00 -14.90 -5.90
CA GLU A 176 11.98 -15.95 -5.97
C GLU A 176 10.58 -15.37 -6.11
N SER A 177 10.27 -14.29 -5.38
CA SER A 177 8.94 -13.67 -5.36
C SER A 177 8.84 -12.42 -6.23
N ASN A 178 9.93 -11.93 -6.79
CA ASN A 178 10.04 -10.64 -7.48
C ASN A 178 9.44 -9.49 -6.66
N GLN A 179 9.79 -9.42 -5.39
CA GLN A 179 9.28 -8.41 -4.48
C GLN A 179 10.41 -7.66 -3.77
N LEU A 180 10.15 -6.38 -3.47
CA LEU A 180 11.02 -5.62 -2.60
C LEU A 180 10.98 -6.19 -1.18
N LYS A 181 12.13 -6.57 -0.65
CA LYS A 181 12.33 -6.99 0.75
C LYS A 181 13.28 -6.02 1.44
N ILE A 182 13.05 -5.80 2.71
CA ILE A 182 13.98 -5.06 3.55
C ILE A 182 15.19 -5.95 3.80
N GLU A 183 16.37 -5.50 3.37
CA GLU A 183 17.64 -6.19 3.58
C GLU A 183 18.26 -5.82 4.91
N ASP A 184 18.28 -4.52 5.20
CA ASP A 184 18.80 -3.97 6.45
C ASP A 184 17.95 -2.78 6.92
N ASN A 185 17.96 -2.52 8.21
CA ASN A 185 17.29 -1.37 8.81
C ASN A 185 18.05 -0.87 10.03
N LYS A 186 18.00 0.44 10.23
CA LYS A 186 18.58 1.07 11.41
C LYS A 186 17.51 1.34 12.45
N THR A 187 17.82 1.00 13.69
CA THR A 187 17.05 1.41 14.87
C THR A 187 15.54 1.15 14.76
N PRO A 188 15.12 -0.11 14.56
CA PRO A 188 13.69 -0.42 14.47
C PRO A 188 13.00 -0.12 15.81
N TRP A 189 11.75 0.36 15.71
CA TRP A 189 10.88 0.59 16.86
C TRP A 189 9.76 -0.46 16.88
N THR A 190 9.59 -1.11 17.99
CA THR A 190 8.48 -2.06 18.18
C THR A 190 7.19 -1.29 18.43
N LEU A 191 6.12 -1.66 17.74
CA LEU A 191 4.77 -1.13 17.94
C LEU A 191 3.95 -2.14 18.73
N GLN A 192 3.35 -1.66 19.81
CA GLN A 192 2.50 -2.42 20.72
C GLN A 192 1.17 -1.70 20.94
N ASN A 193 0.21 -2.38 21.55
CA ASN A 193 -1.11 -1.83 21.86
C ASN A 193 -1.81 -1.26 20.62
N ILE A 194 -1.76 -2.01 19.52
CA ILE A 194 -2.34 -1.56 18.26
C ILE A 194 -3.85 -1.67 18.34
N VAL A 195 -4.53 -0.54 18.16
CA VAL A 195 -5.99 -0.44 18.19
C VAL A 195 -6.46 0.19 16.89
N GLN A 196 -7.35 -0.49 16.18
CA GLN A 196 -8.10 0.12 15.09
C GLN A 196 -9.23 0.96 15.69
N LYS A 197 -9.26 2.24 15.36
CA LYS A 197 -10.36 3.13 15.78
C LYS A 197 -11.62 2.81 14.98
N SER A 198 -12.71 2.62 15.70
CA SER A 198 -14.03 2.49 15.08
C SER A 198 -14.39 3.78 14.33
N LYS A 199 -15.07 3.63 13.20
CA LYS A 199 -15.72 4.75 12.53
C LYS A 199 -16.86 5.23 13.44
N ASN A 200 -16.79 6.46 13.92
CA ASN A 200 -17.94 7.15 14.48
C ASN A 200 -18.82 7.65 13.34
#